data_5793c36e2b6e36b0ac59bcd0d491aa15
#
_entry.id   5793c36e2b6e36b0ac59bcd0d491aa15
#
_cell.length_a   1.000
_cell.length_b   1.000
_cell.length_c   1.000
_cell.angle_alpha   90.00
_cell.angle_beta   90.00
_cell.angle_gamma   90.00
#
_symmetry.space_group_name_H-M   'P 1'
#
loop_
_entity.id
_entity.type
_entity.pdbx_description
1 polymer ?
#
loop_
_entity_poly.entity_id
_entity_poly.type
_entity_poly.pdbx_seq_one_letter_code
_entity_poly.pdbx_strand_id
1 'polypeptide(L)'
;MKKYLMNYKKRGYWRKKFLYKNEEMYGESIEFYDIAALPHSNVNESILKKFARMTDMNEGVIVDIGAGTGRNIMELAKYTPTKELIALEPSKYMRISFMTRLVDNQEMQKKITLLPLSIEEYNFEEKISGILCMGVLGHLNENQRLYLWNTLEYNLQSNVPVLIEILDKRFLSMNKGKRISVSYQGRLRYESYINDIKKIDSNKWEWMIAYKVFDKDKVAIVPDHFTP
;
A
#
# COMPACT_ATOMS: atom_id res chain seq x y z
N MET A 1 -20.30 14.49 13.89
CA MET A 1 -19.41 13.38 13.56
C MET A 1 -20.16 12.06 13.71
N LYS A 2 -20.57 11.41 12.62
CA LYS A 2 -21.34 10.16 12.68
C LYS A 2 -20.37 8.99 12.88
N LYS A 3 -20.50 8.28 13.99
CA LYS A 3 -19.78 7.01 14.25
C LYS A 3 -20.54 5.91 13.51
N TYR A 4 -19.91 5.27 12.55
CA TYR A 4 -20.44 4.05 11.93
C TYR A 4 -19.89 2.84 12.69
N LEU A 5 -20.79 2.03 13.23
CA LEU A 5 -20.49 0.74 13.82
C LEU A 5 -20.78 -0.33 12.77
N MET A 6 -19.77 -0.99 12.26
CA MET A 6 -19.94 -2.26 11.57
C MET A 6 -19.79 -3.39 12.58
N ASN A 7 -20.77 -4.27 12.63
CA ASN A 7 -20.81 -5.42 13.52
C ASN A 7 -20.67 -6.71 12.72
N TYR A 8 -19.63 -7.47 12.97
CA TYR A 8 -19.42 -8.78 12.38
C TYR A 8 -19.35 -9.86 13.46
N LYS A 9 -20.05 -10.96 13.30
CA LYS A 9 -20.11 -12.10 14.24
C LYS A 9 -19.18 -13.23 13.78
N LYS A 10 -18.68 -14.03 14.71
CA LYS A 10 -18.12 -15.36 14.40
C LYS A 10 -19.09 -16.12 13.49
N ARG A 11 -18.73 -16.41 12.28
CA ARG A 11 -19.48 -16.88 11.10
C ARG A 11 -19.93 -15.73 10.18
N GLY A 12 -19.00 -14.85 9.78
CA GLY A 12 -19.22 -13.87 8.70
C GLY A 12 -19.73 -12.50 9.12
N TYR A 13 -19.62 -12.12 10.40
CA TYR A 13 -20.01 -10.79 10.84
C TYR A 13 -18.95 -10.18 11.76
N TRP A 14 -18.45 -9.02 11.42
CA TRP A 14 -17.44 -8.28 12.16
C TRP A 14 -18.09 -7.20 13.03
N ARG A 15 -17.60 -7.00 14.23
CA ARG A 15 -17.96 -5.85 15.04
C ARG A 15 -16.78 -4.92 15.18
N LYS A 16 -16.78 -3.79 14.52
CA LYS A 16 -15.75 -2.80 14.68
C LYS A 16 -16.29 -1.39 14.85
N LYS A 17 -15.72 -0.69 15.84
CA LYS A 17 -15.94 0.73 16.09
C LYS A 17 -14.87 1.49 15.31
N PHE A 18 -15.23 2.11 14.18
CA PHE A 18 -14.33 3.02 13.49
C PHE A 18 -14.18 4.29 14.33
N LEU A 19 -13.03 4.44 14.98
CA LEU A 19 -12.59 5.72 15.51
C LEU A 19 -11.76 6.38 14.41
N TYR A 20 -12.33 7.37 13.73
CA TYR A 20 -11.53 8.23 12.87
C TYR A 20 -10.56 9.01 13.78
N LYS A 21 -9.26 8.77 13.67
CA LYS A 21 -8.25 9.73 14.06
C LYS A 21 -8.36 10.91 13.10
N ASN A 22 -8.26 12.12 13.62
CA ASN A 22 -8.58 13.36 12.91
C ASN A 22 -7.66 13.71 11.72
N GLU A 23 -6.63 12.93 11.45
CA GLU A 23 -5.70 13.16 10.33
C GLU A 23 -5.43 11.82 9.66
N GLU A 24 -6.12 11.58 8.55
CA GLU A 24 -5.81 10.45 7.68
C GLU A 24 -4.60 10.81 6.81
N MET A 25 -3.48 10.12 7.01
CA MET A 25 -2.39 10.11 6.05
C MET A 25 -2.93 9.87 4.64
N TYR A 26 -2.43 10.55 3.64
CA TYR A 26 -2.79 10.46 2.22
C TYR A 26 -4.02 11.25 1.78
N GLY A 27 -4.85 11.86 2.66
CA GLY A 27 -6.06 12.58 2.23
C GLY A 27 -5.80 13.62 1.14
N GLU A 28 -4.72 14.36 1.27
CA GLU A 28 -4.36 15.45 0.35
C GLU A 28 -3.47 15.01 -0.81
N SER A 29 -2.76 13.89 -0.67
CA SER A 29 -1.78 13.42 -1.67
C SER A 29 -2.29 12.28 -2.55
N ILE A 30 -3.45 11.72 -2.25
CA ILE A 30 -3.96 10.52 -2.94
C ILE A 30 -4.15 10.73 -4.44
N GLU A 31 -4.54 11.92 -4.89
CA GLU A 31 -4.71 12.22 -6.31
C GLU A 31 -3.38 12.16 -7.09
N PHE A 32 -2.24 12.37 -6.41
CA PHE A 32 -0.91 12.35 -7.00
C PHE A 32 -0.19 11.02 -6.82
N TYR A 33 -0.65 10.20 -5.88
CA TYR A 33 0.06 9.00 -5.43
C TYR A 33 0.36 8.04 -6.58
N ASP A 34 -0.66 7.65 -7.30
CA ASP A 34 -0.52 6.67 -8.37
C ASP A 34 0.24 7.20 -9.59
N ILE A 35 -0.01 8.44 -9.98
CA ILE A 35 0.69 9.04 -11.12
C ILE A 35 2.18 9.24 -10.85
N ALA A 36 2.54 9.54 -9.59
CA ALA A 36 3.94 9.63 -9.16
C ALA A 36 4.65 8.27 -9.15
N ALA A 37 3.91 7.19 -8.87
CA ALA A 37 4.44 5.84 -8.80
C ALA A 37 4.56 5.15 -10.18
N LEU A 38 3.94 5.67 -11.25
CA LEU A 38 3.98 5.07 -12.59
C LEU A 38 5.38 4.74 -13.11
N PRO A 39 6.41 5.62 -12.98
CA PRO A 39 7.74 5.33 -13.50
C PRO A 39 8.42 4.11 -12.87
N HIS A 40 7.95 3.66 -11.71
CA HIS A 40 8.52 2.53 -10.97
C HIS A 40 7.74 1.21 -11.15
N SER A 41 6.64 1.20 -11.90
CA SER A 41 5.74 0.04 -12.02
C SER A 41 6.39 -1.19 -12.64
N ASN A 42 7.27 -1.04 -13.64
CA ASN A 42 7.92 -2.16 -14.32
C ASN A 42 8.86 -2.97 -13.40
N VAL A 43 9.45 -2.33 -12.40
CA VAL A 43 10.33 -3.02 -11.43
C VAL A 43 9.50 -3.98 -10.58
N ASN A 44 8.34 -3.53 -10.13
CA ASN A 44 7.45 -4.34 -9.30
C ASN A 44 6.88 -5.54 -10.07
N GLU A 45 6.56 -5.39 -11.35
CA GLU A 45 6.02 -6.47 -12.18
C GLU A 45 6.93 -7.71 -12.18
N SER A 46 8.23 -7.55 -12.40
CA SER A 46 9.18 -8.66 -12.43
C SER A 46 9.26 -9.39 -11.10
N ILE A 47 9.26 -8.66 -9.99
CA ILE A 47 9.32 -9.22 -8.64
C ILE A 47 8.01 -9.96 -8.32
N LEU A 48 6.86 -9.39 -8.66
CA LEU A 48 5.54 -9.98 -8.44
C LEU A 48 5.35 -11.27 -9.25
N LYS A 49 5.83 -11.34 -10.50
CA LYS A 49 5.85 -12.59 -11.28
C LYS A 49 6.66 -13.70 -10.59
N LYS A 50 7.82 -13.35 -10.05
CA LYS A 50 8.65 -14.31 -9.31
C LYS A 50 7.95 -14.76 -8.03
N PHE A 51 7.38 -13.83 -7.28
CA PHE A 51 6.63 -14.13 -6.06
C PHE A 51 5.41 -15.03 -6.34
N ALA A 52 4.64 -14.75 -7.38
CA ALA A 52 3.51 -15.57 -7.81
C ALA A 52 3.89 -17.06 -7.96
N ARG A 53 4.99 -17.35 -8.68
CA ARG A 53 5.49 -18.72 -8.87
C ARG A 53 5.83 -19.41 -7.54
N MET A 54 6.31 -18.66 -6.56
CA MET A 54 6.61 -19.21 -5.24
C MET A 54 5.33 -19.54 -4.45
N THR A 55 4.26 -18.78 -4.64
CA THR A 55 2.97 -19.03 -3.97
C THR A 55 2.23 -20.23 -4.53
N ASP A 56 2.50 -20.64 -5.77
CA ASP A 56 1.82 -21.79 -6.41
C ASP A 56 2.07 -23.12 -5.68
N MET A 57 3.18 -23.20 -4.95
CA MET A 57 3.56 -24.40 -4.18
C MET A 57 2.77 -24.58 -2.88
N ASN A 58 2.01 -23.58 -2.46
CA ASN A 58 1.29 -23.56 -1.19
C ASN A 58 -0.22 -23.45 -1.43
N GLU A 59 -1.00 -24.11 -0.60
CA GLU A 59 -2.46 -23.95 -0.58
C GLU A 59 -2.84 -22.69 0.22
N GLY A 60 -3.99 -22.11 -0.13
CA GLY A 60 -4.57 -20.99 0.62
C GLY A 60 -4.54 -19.65 -0.12
N VAL A 61 -4.79 -18.59 0.63
CA VAL A 61 -4.92 -17.23 0.13
C VAL A 61 -3.58 -16.48 0.15
N ILE A 62 -3.48 -15.43 -0.66
CA ILE A 62 -2.39 -14.46 -0.56
C ILE A 62 -2.90 -13.24 0.18
N VAL A 63 -2.18 -12.78 1.20
CA VAL A 63 -2.53 -11.58 1.96
C VAL A 63 -1.58 -10.44 1.61
N ASP A 64 -2.14 -9.31 1.19
CA ASP A 64 -1.41 -8.06 0.96
C ASP A 64 -1.61 -7.11 2.15
N ILE A 65 -0.56 -6.86 2.90
CA ILE A 65 -0.57 -6.02 4.09
C ILE A 65 -0.26 -4.59 3.67
N GLY A 66 -1.22 -3.66 3.88
CA GLY A 66 -1.12 -2.28 3.45
C GLY A 66 -1.19 -2.14 1.93
N ALA A 67 -2.24 -2.69 1.33
CA ALA A 67 -2.41 -2.79 -0.12
C ALA A 67 -2.46 -1.45 -0.87
N GLY A 68 -2.63 -0.33 -0.15
CA GLY A 68 -2.69 1.01 -0.70
C GLY A 68 -3.80 1.17 -1.74
N THR A 69 -3.46 1.70 -2.90
CA THR A 69 -4.39 1.85 -4.03
C THR A 69 -4.62 0.56 -4.83
N GLY A 70 -4.07 -0.57 -4.37
CA GLY A 70 -4.26 -1.90 -4.96
C GLY A 70 -3.38 -2.22 -6.18
N ARG A 71 -2.42 -1.37 -6.55
CA ARG A 71 -1.61 -1.58 -7.75
C ARG A 71 -0.85 -2.90 -7.76
N ASN A 72 -0.15 -3.19 -6.67
CA ASN A 72 0.69 -4.38 -6.58
C ASN A 72 -0.15 -5.67 -6.52
N ILE A 73 -1.20 -5.70 -5.73
CA ILE A 73 -2.05 -6.89 -5.61
C ILE A 73 -2.86 -7.17 -6.89
N MET A 74 -3.33 -6.13 -7.58
CA MET A 74 -4.00 -6.30 -8.88
C MET A 74 -3.03 -6.77 -9.97
N GLU A 75 -1.78 -6.31 -9.94
CA GLU A 75 -0.75 -6.84 -10.83
C GLU A 75 -0.43 -8.30 -10.51
N LEU A 76 -0.26 -8.64 -9.22
CA LEU A 76 -0.04 -10.01 -8.75
C LEU A 76 -1.17 -10.94 -9.18
N ALA A 77 -2.42 -10.49 -9.09
CA ALA A 77 -3.61 -11.27 -9.44
C ALA A 77 -3.60 -11.81 -10.88
N LYS A 78 -2.93 -11.13 -11.81
CA LYS A 78 -2.76 -11.59 -13.19
C LYS A 78 -1.91 -12.86 -13.29
N TYR A 79 -1.01 -13.07 -12.33
CA TYR A 79 -0.05 -14.19 -12.31
C TYR A 79 -0.45 -15.30 -11.33
N THR A 80 -1.55 -15.13 -10.61
CA THR A 80 -2.06 -16.10 -9.63
C THR A 80 -3.53 -16.46 -9.94
N PRO A 81 -3.84 -17.08 -11.09
CA PRO A 81 -5.22 -17.23 -11.56
C PRO A 81 -6.12 -18.04 -10.63
N THR A 82 -5.56 -18.96 -9.88
CA THR A 82 -6.29 -19.88 -8.98
C THR A 82 -6.33 -19.41 -7.52
N LYS A 83 -5.69 -18.28 -7.17
CA LYS A 83 -5.59 -17.81 -5.80
C LYS A 83 -6.67 -16.77 -5.49
N GLU A 84 -7.24 -16.85 -4.30
CA GLU A 84 -7.93 -15.75 -3.67
C GLU A 84 -6.92 -14.82 -3.01
N LEU A 85 -7.16 -13.52 -3.10
CA LEU A 85 -6.28 -12.49 -2.55
C LEU A 85 -7.05 -11.64 -1.53
N ILE A 86 -6.44 -11.43 -0.37
CA ILE A 86 -6.99 -10.58 0.69
C ILE A 86 -6.12 -9.34 0.82
N ALA A 87 -6.70 -8.18 0.60
CA ALA A 87 -6.04 -6.89 0.69
C ALA A 87 -6.41 -6.20 2.01
N LEU A 88 -5.43 -5.93 2.85
CA LEU A 88 -5.61 -5.18 4.09
C LEU A 88 -5.17 -3.73 3.87
N GLU A 89 -6.09 -2.77 4.02
CA GLU A 89 -5.75 -1.35 3.86
C GLU A 89 -6.53 -0.51 4.88
N PRO A 90 -5.88 0.05 5.90
CA PRO A 90 -6.55 0.85 6.93
C PRO A 90 -6.93 2.25 6.46
N SER A 91 -6.22 2.85 5.46
CA SER A 91 -6.54 4.18 4.98
C SER A 91 -7.80 4.20 4.11
N LYS A 92 -8.76 5.04 4.46
CA LYS A 92 -9.98 5.24 3.69
C LYS A 92 -9.70 5.78 2.29
N TYR A 93 -8.79 6.73 2.17
CA TYR A 93 -8.48 7.37 0.88
C TYR A 93 -7.80 6.39 -0.08
N MET A 94 -6.88 5.57 0.41
CA MET A 94 -6.29 4.48 -0.37
C MET A 94 -7.36 3.49 -0.83
N ARG A 95 -8.27 3.08 0.06
CA ARG A 95 -9.36 2.17 -0.30
C ARG A 95 -10.34 2.76 -1.33
N ILE A 96 -10.61 4.07 -1.29
CA ILE A 96 -11.44 4.72 -2.32
C ILE A 96 -10.81 4.54 -3.70
N SER A 97 -9.52 4.84 -3.84
CA SER A 97 -8.78 4.64 -5.08
C SER A 97 -8.75 3.18 -5.51
N PHE A 98 -8.51 2.27 -4.56
CA PHE A 98 -8.50 0.84 -4.84
C PHE A 98 -9.88 0.31 -5.27
N MET A 99 -10.94 0.69 -4.58
CA MET A 99 -12.30 0.27 -4.92
C MET A 99 -12.70 0.74 -6.31
N THR A 100 -12.33 1.97 -6.71
CA THR A 100 -12.56 2.47 -8.07
C THR A 100 -11.92 1.54 -9.12
N ARG A 101 -10.68 1.09 -8.89
CA ARG A 101 -10.01 0.15 -9.78
C ARG A 101 -10.69 -1.23 -9.83
N LEU A 102 -11.16 -1.71 -8.68
CA LEU A 102 -11.86 -3.00 -8.60
C LEU A 102 -13.19 -2.97 -9.35
N VAL A 103 -13.96 -1.89 -9.20
CA VAL A 103 -15.27 -1.74 -9.87
C VAL A 103 -15.13 -1.78 -11.39
N ASP A 104 -14.06 -1.24 -11.93
CA ASP A 104 -13.79 -1.23 -13.37
C ASP A 104 -13.25 -2.58 -13.90
N ASN A 105 -12.99 -3.56 -13.01
CA ASN A 105 -12.42 -4.85 -13.39
C ASN A 105 -13.15 -6.02 -12.74
N GLN A 106 -14.14 -6.58 -13.44
CA GLN A 106 -14.98 -7.68 -12.92
C GLN A 106 -14.23 -8.95 -12.54
N GLU A 107 -13.12 -9.24 -13.20
CA GLU A 107 -12.29 -10.40 -12.88
C GLU A 107 -11.62 -10.19 -11.50
N MET A 108 -11.04 -9.02 -11.28
CA MET A 108 -10.41 -8.68 -10.02
C MET A 108 -11.39 -8.57 -8.86
N GLN A 109 -12.63 -8.09 -9.12
CA GLN A 109 -13.70 -8.05 -8.09
C GLN A 109 -14.00 -9.43 -7.50
N LYS A 110 -13.95 -10.49 -8.32
CA LYS A 110 -14.23 -11.86 -7.88
C LYS A 110 -13.08 -12.49 -7.10
N LYS A 111 -11.90 -11.91 -7.21
CA LYS A 111 -10.64 -12.51 -6.79
C LYS A 111 -10.01 -11.82 -5.58
N ILE A 112 -10.29 -10.52 -5.43
CA ILE A 112 -9.68 -9.69 -4.41
C ILE A 112 -10.73 -9.27 -3.39
N THR A 113 -10.51 -9.63 -2.13
CA THR A 113 -11.28 -9.18 -0.97
C THR A 113 -10.56 -8.01 -0.33
N LEU A 114 -11.12 -6.79 -0.41
CA LEU A 114 -10.56 -5.59 0.21
C LEU A 114 -11.16 -5.38 1.60
N LEU A 115 -10.31 -5.42 2.63
CA LEU A 115 -10.70 -5.25 4.03
C LEU A 115 -10.16 -3.94 4.60
N PRO A 116 -10.99 -3.17 5.34
CA PRO A 116 -10.59 -1.92 6.00
C PRO A 116 -9.86 -2.20 7.33
N LEU A 117 -8.83 -3.03 7.29
CA LEU A 117 -8.12 -3.53 8.47
C LEU A 117 -6.62 -3.25 8.36
N SER A 118 -6.01 -2.98 9.52
CA SER A 118 -4.56 -3.10 9.68
C SER A 118 -4.18 -4.56 9.96
N ILE A 119 -2.89 -4.87 9.96
CA ILE A 119 -2.42 -6.22 10.30
C ILE A 119 -2.77 -6.61 11.74
N GLU A 120 -2.82 -5.64 12.67
CA GLU A 120 -3.17 -5.87 14.07
C GLU A 120 -4.64 -6.26 14.27
N GLU A 121 -5.46 -6.01 13.27
CA GLU A 121 -6.90 -6.23 13.31
C GLU A 121 -7.34 -7.43 12.48
N TYR A 122 -6.45 -7.95 11.64
CA TYR A 122 -6.74 -9.10 10.80
C TYR A 122 -6.55 -10.41 11.57
N ASN A 123 -7.52 -11.29 11.47
CA ASN A 123 -7.46 -12.63 12.04
C ASN A 123 -7.18 -13.64 10.93
N PHE A 124 -6.08 -14.36 11.04
CA PHE A 124 -5.64 -15.37 10.07
C PHE A 124 -6.44 -16.67 10.27
N GLU A 125 -7.62 -16.75 9.66
CA GLU A 125 -8.49 -17.94 9.74
C GLU A 125 -8.23 -18.93 8.58
N GLU A 126 -7.75 -18.42 7.44
CA GLU A 126 -7.43 -19.20 6.25
C GLU A 126 -5.96 -19.64 6.22
N LYS A 127 -5.69 -20.73 5.48
CA LYS A 127 -4.32 -21.08 5.13
C LYS A 127 -3.72 -19.99 4.25
N ILE A 128 -2.48 -19.65 4.50
CA ILE A 128 -1.75 -18.61 3.77
C ILE A 128 -0.80 -19.25 2.77
N SER A 129 -0.91 -18.87 1.51
CA SER A 129 0.01 -19.28 0.44
C SER A 129 1.10 -18.26 0.15
N GLY A 130 0.96 -17.01 0.60
CA GLY A 130 1.96 -15.96 0.45
C GLY A 130 1.56 -14.66 1.15
N ILE A 131 2.55 -13.88 1.54
CA ILE A 131 2.37 -12.54 2.11
C ILE A 131 3.05 -11.52 1.22
N LEU A 132 2.32 -10.46 0.86
CA LEU A 132 2.82 -9.26 0.22
C LEU A 132 2.81 -8.11 1.24
N CYS A 133 3.90 -7.34 1.34
CA CYS A 133 4.03 -6.20 2.26
C CYS A 133 4.97 -5.16 1.61
N MET A 134 4.43 -4.37 0.69
CA MET A 134 5.21 -3.42 -0.12
C MET A 134 4.88 -1.98 0.27
N GLY A 135 5.92 -1.18 0.56
CA GLY A 135 5.76 0.23 0.96
C GLY A 135 5.21 0.43 2.38
N VAL A 136 5.21 -0.59 3.24
CA VAL A 136 4.51 -0.56 4.55
C VAL A 136 5.46 -0.34 5.72
N LEU A 137 6.63 -1.00 5.73
CA LEU A 137 7.51 -1.03 6.92
C LEU A 137 7.92 0.35 7.42
N GLY A 138 8.03 1.33 6.51
CA GLY A 138 8.35 2.70 6.86
C GLY A 138 7.26 3.42 7.68
N HIS A 139 6.01 2.98 7.56
CA HIS A 139 4.86 3.54 8.28
C HIS A 139 4.61 2.90 9.64
N LEU A 140 5.22 1.75 9.90
CA LEU A 140 5.08 1.04 11.16
C LEU A 140 6.09 1.53 12.19
N ASN A 141 5.63 1.79 13.42
CA ASN A 141 6.51 1.98 14.55
C ASN A 141 7.16 0.66 14.99
N GLU A 142 8.08 0.72 15.95
CA GLU A 142 8.84 -0.45 16.40
C GLU A 142 7.95 -1.58 16.93
N ASN A 143 6.95 -1.23 17.76
CA ASN A 143 6.00 -2.21 18.31
C ASN A 143 5.15 -2.86 17.22
N GLN A 144 4.71 -2.09 16.23
CA GLN A 144 3.94 -2.59 15.10
C GLN A 144 4.78 -3.51 14.20
N ARG A 145 6.05 -3.19 13.99
CA ARG A 145 6.97 -4.09 13.28
C ARG A 145 7.20 -5.39 14.03
N LEU A 146 7.40 -5.31 15.35
CA LEU A 146 7.54 -6.51 16.18
C LEU A 146 6.26 -7.36 16.13
N TYR A 147 5.08 -6.71 16.23
CA TYR A 147 3.81 -7.39 16.07
C TYR A 147 3.68 -8.08 14.72
N LEU A 148 4.06 -7.41 13.64
CA LEU A 148 4.07 -7.99 12.29
C LEU A 148 4.92 -9.26 12.25
N TRP A 149 6.17 -9.21 12.73
CA TRP A 149 7.06 -10.37 12.71
C TRP A 149 6.50 -11.54 13.52
N ASN A 150 6.05 -11.30 14.73
CA ASN A 150 5.46 -12.33 15.60
C ASN A 150 4.19 -12.93 14.96
N THR A 151 3.38 -12.11 14.33
CA THR A 151 2.16 -12.56 13.63
C THR A 151 2.49 -13.45 12.44
N LEU A 152 3.49 -13.08 11.64
CA LEU A 152 3.94 -13.90 10.52
C LEU A 152 4.55 -15.22 11.01
N GLU A 153 5.40 -15.19 12.02
CA GLU A 153 6.01 -16.39 12.60
C GLU A 153 4.96 -17.37 13.13
N TYR A 154 3.93 -16.85 13.79
CA TYR A 154 2.88 -17.69 14.40
C TYR A 154 1.91 -18.29 13.37
N ASN A 155 1.56 -17.55 12.31
CA ASN A 155 0.48 -17.94 11.39
C ASN A 155 0.98 -18.59 10.09
N LEU A 156 2.26 -18.43 9.73
CA LEU A 156 2.76 -18.98 8.49
C LEU A 156 3.32 -20.39 8.68
N GLN A 157 2.97 -21.28 7.76
CA GLN A 157 3.63 -22.56 7.65
C GLN A 157 5.05 -22.40 7.08
N SER A 158 5.91 -23.39 7.30
CA SER A 158 7.25 -23.42 6.70
C SER A 158 7.16 -23.31 5.17
N ASN A 159 8.07 -22.52 4.58
CA ASN A 159 8.18 -22.28 3.15
C ASN A 159 7.08 -21.40 2.51
N VAL A 160 6.20 -20.77 3.28
CA VAL A 160 5.31 -19.73 2.73
C VAL A 160 6.14 -18.50 2.37
N PRO A 161 6.12 -18.04 1.10
CA PRO A 161 6.90 -16.90 0.68
C PRO A 161 6.34 -15.59 1.27
N VAL A 162 7.25 -14.72 1.70
CA VAL A 162 6.94 -13.37 2.18
C VAL A 162 7.73 -12.37 1.34
N LEU A 163 7.04 -11.51 0.60
CA LEU A 163 7.65 -10.44 -0.18
C LEU A 163 7.50 -9.12 0.56
N ILE A 164 8.62 -8.57 0.99
CA ILE A 164 8.69 -7.30 1.74
C ILE A 164 9.54 -6.30 0.99
N GLU A 165 9.02 -5.07 0.83
CA GLU A 165 9.79 -3.96 0.32
C GLU A 165 10.50 -3.23 1.46
N ILE A 166 11.81 -3.05 1.31
CA ILE A 166 12.65 -2.31 2.24
C ILE A 166 13.19 -1.07 1.53
N LEU A 167 13.04 0.09 2.14
CA LEU A 167 13.57 1.33 1.60
C LEU A 167 15.10 1.30 1.56
N ASP A 168 15.66 1.63 0.40
CA ASP A 168 17.11 1.73 0.23
C ASP A 168 17.67 2.91 1.03
N LYS A 169 18.75 2.67 1.78
CA LYS A 169 19.44 3.72 2.56
C LYS A 169 19.90 4.91 1.68
N ARG A 170 20.14 4.69 0.40
CA ARG A 170 20.47 5.76 -0.56
C ARG A 170 19.36 6.80 -0.68
N PHE A 171 18.10 6.41 -0.41
CA PHE A 171 16.99 7.37 -0.37
C PHE A 171 17.21 8.42 0.71
N LEU A 172 17.72 8.03 1.89
CA LEU A 172 17.98 8.92 3.02
C LEU A 172 19.12 9.93 2.76
N SER A 173 19.95 9.68 1.74
CA SER A 173 21.03 10.60 1.32
C SER A 173 20.60 11.56 0.20
N MET A 174 19.33 11.52 -0.22
CA MET A 174 18.83 12.42 -1.26
C MET A 174 18.71 13.84 -0.74
N ASN A 175 19.07 14.80 -1.57
CA ASN A 175 18.99 16.21 -1.22
C ASN A 175 17.57 16.75 -1.38
N LYS A 176 17.21 17.69 -0.53
CA LYS A 176 16.01 18.53 -0.69
C LYS A 176 15.98 19.14 -2.10
N GLY A 177 14.78 19.13 -2.72
CA GLY A 177 14.57 19.59 -4.10
C GLY A 177 14.91 18.56 -5.18
N LYS A 178 15.43 17.38 -4.83
CA LYS A 178 15.66 16.32 -5.83
C LYS A 178 14.34 15.81 -6.39
N ARG A 179 14.21 15.83 -7.72
CA ARG A 179 13.07 15.24 -8.41
C ARG A 179 13.14 13.71 -8.35
N ILE A 180 12.04 13.09 -7.93
CA ILE A 180 11.91 11.63 -7.77
C ILE A 180 11.29 11.03 -9.02
N SER A 181 10.20 11.63 -9.52
CA SER A 181 9.45 11.10 -10.65
C SER A 181 8.94 12.20 -11.58
N VAL A 182 8.70 11.83 -12.83
CA VAL A 182 7.98 12.63 -13.82
C VAL A 182 6.98 11.73 -14.53
N SER A 183 5.74 12.18 -14.61
CA SER A 183 4.67 11.49 -15.32
C SER A 183 3.81 12.49 -16.09
N TYR A 184 3.05 11.98 -17.05
CA TYR A 184 2.19 12.81 -17.89
C TYR A 184 0.76 12.28 -17.92
N GLN A 185 -0.21 13.18 -17.89
CA GLN A 185 -1.61 12.88 -18.08
C GLN A 185 -2.24 13.98 -18.94
N GLY A 186 -2.66 13.61 -20.14
CA GLY A 186 -3.06 14.60 -21.13
C GLY A 186 -1.91 15.59 -21.43
N ARG A 187 -2.18 16.88 -21.32
CA ARG A 187 -1.18 17.94 -21.51
C ARG A 187 -0.39 18.30 -20.25
N LEU A 188 -0.78 17.71 -19.12
CA LEU A 188 -0.17 18.04 -17.83
C LEU A 188 1.03 17.15 -17.54
N ARG A 189 2.08 17.76 -16.98
CA ARG A 189 3.27 17.09 -16.46
C ARG A 189 3.23 17.13 -14.94
N TYR A 190 3.31 15.95 -14.33
CA TYR A 190 3.32 15.74 -12.89
C TYR A 190 4.74 15.40 -12.44
N GLU A 191 5.23 16.09 -11.45
CA GLU A 191 6.55 15.86 -10.89
C GLU A 191 6.47 15.71 -9.37
N SER A 192 7.20 14.73 -8.82
CA SER A 192 7.39 14.59 -7.38
C SER A 192 8.82 14.90 -6.96
N TYR A 193 8.98 15.50 -5.78
CA TYR A 193 10.25 15.99 -5.27
C TYR A 193 10.42 15.62 -3.80
N ILE A 194 11.67 15.40 -3.38
CA ILE A 194 12.01 15.42 -1.96
C ILE A 194 11.85 16.86 -1.46
N ASN A 195 10.85 17.10 -0.62
CA ASN A 195 10.67 18.41 -0.01
C ASN A 195 11.52 18.57 1.25
N ASP A 196 11.57 17.55 2.09
CA ASP A 196 12.43 17.51 3.27
C ASP A 196 12.74 16.07 3.68
N ILE A 197 13.87 15.87 4.37
CA ILE A 197 14.23 14.60 5.02
C ILE A 197 14.82 14.97 6.38
N LYS A 198 14.18 14.51 7.45
CA LYS A 198 14.60 14.76 8.82
C LYS A 198 14.94 13.47 9.53
N LYS A 199 16.07 13.44 10.19
CA LYS A 199 16.37 12.41 11.17
C LYS A 199 15.67 12.77 12.48
N ILE A 200 14.77 11.91 12.94
CA ILE A 200 14.02 12.10 14.18
C ILE A 200 14.78 11.51 15.37
N ASP A 201 15.31 10.29 15.19
CA ASP A 201 16.16 9.61 16.18
C ASP A 201 17.19 8.70 15.49
N SER A 202 17.87 7.81 16.23
CA SER A 202 18.88 6.90 15.70
C SER A 202 18.36 5.99 14.58
N ASN A 203 17.07 5.61 14.63
CA ASN A 203 16.45 4.60 13.77
C ASN A 203 15.26 5.12 12.98
N LYS A 204 14.84 6.38 13.20
CA LYS A 204 13.65 6.95 12.59
C LYS A 204 13.98 8.17 11.74
N TRP A 205 13.46 8.17 10.52
CA TRP A 205 13.54 9.25 9.57
C TRP A 205 12.12 9.63 9.14
N GLU A 206 11.91 10.90 8.92
CA GLU A 206 10.69 11.45 8.33
C GLU A 206 11.07 12.11 7.00
N TRP A 207 10.31 11.85 5.97
CA TRP A 207 10.47 12.55 4.71
C TRP A 207 9.15 13.16 4.25
N MET A 208 9.26 14.28 3.55
CA MET A 208 8.14 14.95 2.92
C MET A 208 8.33 14.96 1.42
N ILE A 209 7.27 14.61 0.68
CA ILE A 209 7.24 14.65 -0.78
C ILE A 209 6.34 15.81 -1.20
N ALA A 210 6.84 16.64 -2.13
CA ALA A 210 6.07 17.70 -2.76
C ALA A 210 5.71 17.28 -4.18
N TYR A 211 4.51 17.64 -4.61
CA TYR A 211 4.03 17.42 -5.97
C TYR A 211 3.89 18.76 -6.68
N LYS A 212 4.22 18.80 -7.97
CA LYS A 212 4.03 19.96 -8.84
C LYS A 212 3.39 19.52 -10.14
N VAL A 213 2.40 20.27 -10.59
CA VAL A 213 1.73 20.04 -11.87
C VAL A 213 2.01 21.21 -12.80
N PHE A 214 2.45 20.93 -14.02
CA PHE A 214 2.81 21.91 -15.03
C PHE A 214 1.91 21.78 -16.24
N ASP A 215 1.45 22.93 -16.77
CA ASP A 215 0.85 23.04 -18.08
C ASP A 215 1.81 23.85 -18.97
N LYS A 216 2.41 23.23 -20.00
CA LYS A 216 3.38 23.87 -20.91
C LYS A 216 4.48 24.66 -20.17
N ASP A 217 5.16 24.02 -19.23
CA ASP A 217 6.22 24.60 -18.40
C ASP A 217 5.81 25.70 -17.41
N LYS A 218 4.54 26.09 -17.39
CA LYS A 218 3.99 26.92 -16.32
C LYS A 218 3.44 26.03 -15.20
N VAL A 219 3.76 26.40 -13.97
CA VAL A 219 3.18 25.71 -12.81
C VAL A 219 1.67 25.97 -12.82
N ALA A 220 0.88 24.93 -13.08
CA ALA A 220 -0.58 25.03 -13.15
C ALA A 220 -1.22 24.88 -11.77
N ILE A 221 -0.67 23.97 -10.95
CA ILE A 221 -1.14 23.67 -9.61
C ILE A 221 0.10 23.44 -8.74
N VAL A 222 0.20 24.12 -7.63
CA VAL A 222 1.12 23.79 -6.54
C VAL A 222 0.23 23.32 -5.39
N PRO A 223 0.10 22.02 -5.17
CA PRO A 223 -0.52 21.57 -3.94
C PRO A 223 0.38 22.00 -2.78
N ASP A 224 -0.16 22.74 -1.84
CA ASP A 224 0.54 23.11 -0.60
C ASP A 224 0.70 21.92 0.35
N HIS A 225 0.57 20.68 -0.16
CA HIS A 225 0.36 19.51 0.64
C HIS A 225 1.56 18.59 0.63
N PHE A 226 1.92 18.15 1.81
CA PHE A 226 3.03 17.26 2.08
C PHE A 226 2.51 15.96 2.66
N THR A 227 3.02 14.83 2.15
CA THR A 227 2.86 13.55 2.86
C THR A 227 3.89 13.47 3.97
N PRO A 228 3.49 13.13 5.19
CA PRO A 228 4.40 12.91 6.29
C PRO A 228 5.31 11.69 6.10
#